data_c0eccd4c629e8a256bec238effd64cb6
#
_entry.id   c0eccd4c629e8a256bec238effd64cb6
#
_cell.length_a   1.000
_cell.length_b   1.000
_cell.length_c   1.000
_cell.angle_alpha   90.00
_cell.angle_beta   90.00
_cell.angle_gamma   90.00
#
_symmetry.space_group_name_H-M   'P 1'
#
loop_
_entity.id
_entity.type
_entity.pdbx_description
1 polymer ?
#
loop_
_entity_poly.entity_id
_entity_poly.type
_entity_poly.pdbx_seq_one_letter_code
_entity_poly.pdbx_strand_id
1 'polypeptide(L)'
;MIRRLFICLFIASTALAQTPSAPKKQGSTTTKAPASSPTPTPQATPPSLLNRDEKPAELPPDAPVISIKGLCPAENSAAVSNKVPANSDCSMTVTKQQFDNLVKSFNTNNQNVTQAQRRNLGQSYVELLIFSEAAKAAGIENTPAFIEVMRVLRMKTLGDLYRNQLAEQYRNPSQQEIEDYYKANQDKFEGAKLTRIFIPKNDPDPQASAEKKTEYQKKAPQVADDIQARAAKGEDMSKLQKDAYTALAIAATPPTTDLGLARRGTFPPKIEQEIFSHKAGEVFRSDEATGYMIYRVDGKQTSPLETVKAEITQQIFRQKMEAKTKELNSAVHAEYDEKYFGPPAAPLQLKPPVPPNPDR
;
A
#
# COMPACT_ATOMS: atom_id res chain seq x y z
N MET A 1 21.74 -31.58 -4.52
CA MET A 1 20.72 -31.19 -3.52
C MET A 1 21.25 -29.98 -2.75
N ILE A 2 21.02 -28.79 -3.24
CA ILE A 2 21.45 -27.54 -2.56
C ILE A 2 20.19 -26.84 -2.10
N ARG A 3 19.96 -26.86 -0.79
CA ARG A 3 18.84 -26.21 -0.10
C ARG A 3 19.02 -24.70 -0.15
N ARG A 4 18.01 -24.04 -0.68
CA ARG A 4 17.88 -22.58 -0.79
C ARG A 4 17.84 -21.96 0.62
N LEU A 5 18.82 -21.13 0.94
CA LEU A 5 18.79 -20.25 2.10
C LEU A 5 18.38 -18.85 1.63
N PHE A 6 17.09 -18.57 1.60
CA PHE A 6 16.57 -17.21 1.52
C PHE A 6 16.51 -16.64 2.93
N ILE A 7 17.43 -15.76 3.27
CA ILE A 7 17.33 -14.96 4.49
C ILE A 7 16.36 -13.82 4.21
N CYS A 8 15.08 -14.04 4.49
CA CYS A 8 14.10 -12.97 4.63
C CYS A 8 14.19 -12.43 6.06
N LEU A 9 14.71 -11.21 6.21
CA LEU A 9 14.62 -10.49 7.48
C LEU A 9 13.15 -10.01 7.63
N PHE A 10 12.28 -10.87 8.18
CA PHE A 10 10.94 -10.49 8.58
C PHE A 10 11.00 -9.91 10.00
N ILE A 11 10.77 -8.62 10.12
CA ILE A 11 10.39 -7.99 11.39
C ILE A 11 8.91 -8.29 11.59
N ALA A 12 8.60 -9.34 12.34
CA ALA A 12 7.24 -9.65 12.75
C ALA A 12 6.84 -8.74 13.91
N SER A 13 5.99 -7.76 13.64
CA SER A 13 5.27 -7.00 14.68
C SER A 13 4.09 -7.83 15.14
N THR A 14 4.20 -8.49 16.28
CA THR A 14 3.06 -9.12 16.97
C THR A 14 2.33 -8.06 17.79
N ALA A 15 1.16 -7.64 17.30
CA ALA A 15 0.18 -6.91 18.10
C ALA A 15 -0.61 -7.88 18.96
N LEU A 16 -0.37 -7.85 20.28
CA LEU A 16 -1.21 -8.51 21.28
C LEU A 16 -2.43 -7.65 21.55
N ALA A 17 -3.58 -8.13 21.11
CA ALA A 17 -4.88 -7.60 21.50
C ALA A 17 -5.20 -8.05 22.94
N GLN A 18 -5.31 -7.08 23.86
CA GLN A 18 -5.85 -7.33 25.21
C GLN A 18 -7.35 -7.04 25.20
N THR A 19 -8.15 -8.06 25.55
CA THR A 19 -9.58 -7.93 25.87
C THR A 19 -9.76 -7.51 27.32
N PRO A 20 -10.72 -6.62 27.64
CA PRO A 20 -11.00 -6.24 29.03
C PRO A 20 -11.99 -7.21 29.69
N SER A 21 -11.64 -7.74 30.86
CA SER A 21 -12.55 -8.48 31.72
C SER A 21 -13.13 -7.56 32.81
N ALA A 22 -14.43 -7.64 32.97
CA ALA A 22 -15.25 -6.90 33.93
C ALA A 22 -15.14 -7.44 35.38
N PRO A 23 -15.59 -6.64 36.39
CA PRO A 23 -15.27 -6.86 37.79
C PRO A 23 -16.28 -7.77 38.51
N LYS A 24 -15.82 -8.54 39.49
CA LYS A 24 -16.68 -9.17 40.51
C LYS A 24 -16.43 -8.63 41.90
N LYS A 25 -17.55 -8.36 42.58
CA LYS A 25 -17.71 -7.79 43.91
C LYS A 25 -17.48 -8.80 45.05
N GLN A 26 -17.03 -8.21 46.16
CA GLN A 26 -17.41 -8.42 47.57
C GLN A 26 -17.00 -9.71 48.34
N GLY A 27 -16.42 -9.42 49.52
CA GLY A 27 -16.39 -10.27 50.67
C GLY A 27 -15.61 -9.61 51.82
N SER A 28 -16.32 -8.99 52.72
CA SER A 28 -15.85 -8.36 53.97
C SER A 28 -15.59 -9.42 55.06
N THR A 29 -14.54 -9.28 55.91
CA THR A 29 -14.68 -9.30 57.40
C THR A 29 -13.34 -9.17 58.14
N THR A 30 -13.28 -8.13 58.93
CA THR A 30 -12.85 -7.95 60.36
C THR A 30 -11.52 -8.50 60.90
N THR A 31 -10.74 -7.55 61.40
CA THR A 31 -10.12 -7.40 62.75
C THR A 31 -8.96 -8.29 63.21
N LYS A 32 -7.78 -7.70 63.39
CA LYS A 32 -7.06 -7.57 64.68
C LYS A 32 -5.67 -6.94 64.50
N ALA A 33 -5.39 -5.86 65.21
CA ALA A 33 -4.07 -5.26 65.47
C ALA A 33 -3.63 -5.69 66.90
N PRO A 34 -2.41 -5.32 67.40
CA PRO A 34 -1.18 -4.84 66.77
C PRO A 34 0.10 -5.61 67.25
N ALA A 35 1.21 -5.44 66.57
CA ALA A 35 2.55 -5.55 67.19
C ALA A 35 3.61 -4.80 66.36
N SER A 36 4.21 -3.84 67.05
CA SER A 36 5.53 -3.18 66.92
C SER A 36 6.39 -3.32 65.67
N SER A 37 6.68 -2.16 65.10
CA SER A 37 7.63 -1.88 64.01
C SER A 37 9.09 -2.13 64.37
N PRO A 38 9.89 -2.56 63.43
CA PRO A 38 11.31 -2.21 63.37
C PRO A 38 11.56 -1.11 62.31
N THR A 39 12.46 -0.21 62.65
CA THR A 39 12.97 0.94 61.90
C THR A 39 13.35 0.60 60.47
N PRO A 40 12.97 1.39 59.44
CA PRO A 40 13.37 1.12 58.07
C PRO A 40 14.82 1.51 57.82
N THR A 41 15.60 0.51 57.39
CA THR A 41 16.89 0.72 56.71
C THR A 41 16.68 1.52 55.43
N PRO A 42 17.56 2.47 55.02
CA PRO A 42 17.39 3.24 53.79
C PRO A 42 17.41 2.30 52.59
N GLN A 43 16.27 2.08 52.00
CA GLN A 43 16.14 1.41 50.71
C GLN A 43 16.81 2.28 49.64
N ALA A 44 17.82 1.72 48.96
CA ALA A 44 18.39 2.32 47.77
C ALA A 44 17.28 2.55 46.74
N THR A 45 17.11 3.78 46.35
CA THR A 45 16.19 4.21 45.30
C THR A 45 16.47 3.38 44.03
N PRO A 46 15.48 2.69 43.46
CA PRO A 46 15.71 2.03 42.17
C PRO A 46 16.08 3.08 41.14
N PRO A 47 16.99 2.80 40.18
CA PRO A 47 17.39 3.76 39.18
C PRO A 47 16.13 4.22 38.45
N SER A 48 15.91 5.55 38.45
CA SER A 48 14.88 6.24 37.73
C SER A 48 14.73 5.65 36.32
N LEU A 49 13.51 5.26 35.96
CA LEU A 49 13.18 4.89 34.60
C LEU A 49 13.57 6.08 33.70
N LEU A 50 14.71 5.98 33.04
CA LEU A 50 15.19 6.95 32.08
C LEU A 50 14.06 7.26 31.09
N ASN A 51 13.72 8.53 30.97
CA ASN A 51 12.78 9.05 29.97
C ASN A 51 13.15 8.47 28.60
N ARG A 52 12.27 7.63 28.06
CA ARG A 52 12.48 6.95 26.77
C ARG A 52 12.48 7.86 25.56
N ASP A 53 12.20 9.15 25.75
CA ASP A 53 12.03 10.15 24.68
C ASP A 53 13.08 11.25 24.70
N GLU A 54 14.17 11.09 25.45
CA GLU A 54 15.21 12.08 25.50
C GLU A 54 16.01 12.11 24.17
N LYS A 55 16.07 13.29 23.54
CA LYS A 55 16.86 13.51 22.33
C LYS A 55 18.31 13.09 22.59
N PRO A 56 18.94 12.30 21.71
CA PRO A 56 20.34 11.91 21.90
C PRO A 56 21.21 13.13 22.13
N ALA A 57 22.14 13.06 23.08
CA ALA A 57 23.11 14.12 23.34
C ALA A 57 23.80 14.52 22.04
N GLU A 58 23.99 15.82 21.81
CA GLU A 58 24.75 16.32 20.67
C GLU A 58 26.25 16.00 20.86
N LEU A 59 26.63 14.84 20.31
CA LEU A 59 28.02 14.42 20.24
C LEU A 59 28.65 14.90 18.93
N PRO A 60 29.97 15.24 18.93
CA PRO A 60 30.67 15.56 17.69
C PRO A 60 30.70 14.34 16.74
N PRO A 61 30.81 14.55 15.40
CA PRO A 61 30.73 13.49 14.40
C PRO A 61 31.78 12.37 14.59
N ASP A 62 32.95 12.68 15.09
CA ASP A 62 34.06 11.78 15.34
C ASP A 62 33.99 11.08 16.70
N ALA A 63 33.06 11.47 17.57
CA ALA A 63 32.89 10.84 18.88
C ALA A 63 32.63 9.34 18.75
N PRO A 64 33.31 8.49 19.54
CA PRO A 64 33.06 7.07 19.58
C PRO A 64 31.69 6.79 20.21
N VAL A 65 30.83 6.10 19.49
CA VAL A 65 29.48 5.71 19.97
C VAL A 65 29.36 4.21 20.21
N ILE A 66 30.24 3.40 19.58
CA ILE A 66 30.39 1.97 19.88
C ILE A 66 31.88 1.68 19.99
N SER A 67 32.29 1.07 21.10
CA SER A 67 33.66 0.59 21.31
C SER A 67 33.61 -0.92 21.53
N ILE A 68 34.27 -1.68 20.67
CA ILE A 68 34.29 -3.15 20.66
C ILE A 68 35.71 -3.57 21.03
N LYS A 69 35.87 -4.22 22.18
CA LYS A 69 37.15 -4.76 22.62
C LYS A 69 37.27 -6.22 22.19
N GLY A 70 38.48 -6.65 21.83
CA GLY A 70 38.77 -8.00 21.40
C GLY A 70 38.42 -8.34 19.96
N LEU A 71 37.93 -7.35 19.18
CA LEU A 71 37.72 -7.47 17.73
C LEU A 71 38.89 -6.82 16.99
N CYS A 72 39.72 -7.65 16.36
CA CYS A 72 40.85 -7.19 15.54
C CYS A 72 40.42 -7.15 14.07
N PRO A 73 40.64 -6.01 13.35
CA PRO A 73 40.46 -6.00 11.90
C PRO A 73 41.36 -7.04 11.23
N ALA A 74 40.80 -7.81 10.29
CA ALA A 74 41.53 -8.88 9.61
C ALA A 74 42.78 -8.40 8.86
N GLU A 75 42.82 -7.14 8.45
CA GLU A 75 43.95 -6.49 7.79
C GLU A 75 45.23 -6.42 8.70
N ASN A 76 45.04 -6.45 10.01
CA ASN A 76 46.13 -6.40 10.99
C ASN A 76 46.51 -7.79 11.55
N SER A 77 45.89 -8.85 11.05
CA SER A 77 46.19 -10.21 11.48
C SER A 77 47.29 -10.84 10.61
N ALA A 78 48.54 -10.59 10.97
CA ALA A 78 49.70 -11.21 10.33
C ALA A 78 49.85 -12.70 10.72
N ALA A 79 48.81 -13.50 10.73
CA ALA A 79 48.91 -14.95 10.82
C ALA A 79 47.62 -15.63 10.46
N VAL A 80 47.68 -16.52 9.52
CA VAL A 80 46.66 -17.53 9.18
C VAL A 80 46.50 -18.47 10.36
N SER A 81 45.72 -18.07 11.35
CA SER A 81 45.25 -18.95 12.42
C SER A 81 43.73 -18.89 12.43
N ASN A 82 43.06 -20.04 12.22
CA ASN A 82 41.60 -20.20 12.29
C ASN A 82 41.00 -19.94 13.68
N LYS A 83 41.70 -19.21 14.54
CA LYS A 83 41.21 -18.71 15.83
C LYS A 83 41.20 -17.19 15.76
N VAL A 84 40.01 -16.62 15.89
CA VAL A 84 39.88 -15.21 16.29
C VAL A 84 40.74 -15.07 17.54
N PRO A 85 41.84 -14.25 17.51
CA PRO A 85 42.69 -14.15 18.69
C PRO A 85 41.87 -13.51 19.81
N ALA A 86 41.56 -14.32 20.83
CA ALA A 86 40.90 -13.85 22.05
C ALA A 86 41.89 -13.04 22.92
N ASN A 87 42.78 -12.25 22.31
CA ASN A 87 43.80 -11.49 23.02
C ASN A 87 43.56 -9.98 22.83
N SER A 88 43.08 -9.47 23.74
CA SER A 88 42.75 -8.38 24.61
C SER A 88 43.16 -6.94 24.23
N ASP A 89 44.05 -6.69 23.30
CA ASP A 89 44.54 -5.34 23.04
C ASP A 89 43.97 -4.69 21.77
N CYS A 90 43.24 -5.45 20.94
CA CYS A 90 42.60 -4.89 19.79
C CYS A 90 41.25 -4.24 20.14
N SER A 91 41.01 -3.06 19.63
CA SER A 91 39.70 -2.41 19.76
C SER A 91 39.28 -1.82 18.43
N MET A 92 37.99 -2.00 18.09
CA MET A 92 37.37 -1.32 16.97
C MET A 92 36.39 -0.28 17.50
N THR A 93 36.39 0.88 16.87
CA THR A 93 35.51 1.99 17.27
C THR A 93 34.63 2.38 16.10
N VAL A 94 33.35 2.58 16.38
CA VAL A 94 32.41 3.18 15.40
C VAL A 94 32.10 4.59 15.86
N THR A 95 32.36 5.55 15.00
CA THR A 95 32.07 6.96 15.28
C THR A 95 30.59 7.27 15.11
N LYS A 96 30.14 8.37 15.72
CA LYS A 96 28.77 8.88 15.54
C LYS A 96 28.42 9.04 14.07
N GLN A 97 29.30 9.63 13.25
CA GLN A 97 29.06 9.83 11.84
C GLN A 97 28.87 8.51 11.09
N GLN A 98 29.72 7.51 11.37
CA GLN A 98 29.57 6.19 10.76
C GLN A 98 28.25 5.53 11.13
N PHE A 99 27.87 5.62 12.41
CA PHE A 99 26.62 5.05 12.87
C PHE A 99 25.39 5.81 12.35
N ASP A 100 25.43 7.13 12.28
CA ASP A 100 24.36 7.94 11.69
C ASP A 100 24.20 7.67 10.20
N ASN A 101 25.28 7.44 9.46
CA ASN A 101 25.23 7.02 8.06
C ASN A 101 24.60 5.64 7.91
N LEU A 102 24.91 4.71 8.81
CA LEU A 102 24.26 3.39 8.87
C LEU A 102 22.74 3.55 9.09
N VAL A 103 22.34 4.33 10.10
CA VAL A 103 20.92 4.62 10.38
C VAL A 103 20.22 5.20 9.15
N LYS A 104 20.84 6.16 8.47
CA LYS A 104 20.28 6.75 7.23
C LYS A 104 20.13 5.73 6.11
N SER A 105 21.08 4.81 5.97
CA SER A 105 21.02 3.77 4.93
C SER A 105 19.86 2.79 5.11
N PHE A 106 19.44 2.53 6.35
CA PHE A 106 18.30 1.67 6.67
C PHE A 106 16.96 2.43 6.79
N ASN A 107 17.02 3.75 7.09
CA ASN A 107 15.84 4.59 7.29
C ASN A 107 15.49 5.39 6.03
N THR A 108 15.04 4.70 4.99
CA THR A 108 14.69 5.33 3.70
C THR A 108 13.47 6.27 3.79
N ASN A 109 12.67 6.19 4.86
CA ASN A 109 11.43 6.95 5.03
C ASN A 109 11.58 8.20 5.91
N ASN A 110 12.80 8.57 6.28
CA ASN A 110 13.10 9.76 7.12
C ASN A 110 12.33 9.80 8.47
N GLN A 111 11.98 8.64 9.01
CA GLN A 111 11.29 8.54 10.29
C GLN A 111 12.24 8.80 11.45
N ASN A 112 11.75 9.41 12.52
CA ASN A 112 12.52 9.59 13.75
C ASN A 112 12.82 8.24 14.39
N VAL A 113 14.11 7.86 14.42
CA VAL A 113 14.58 6.64 15.05
C VAL A 113 14.73 6.87 16.55
N THR A 114 13.99 6.12 17.36
CA THR A 114 14.05 6.21 18.84
C THR A 114 15.40 5.71 19.39
N GLN A 115 15.74 6.08 20.61
CA GLN A 115 16.98 5.62 21.26
C GLN A 115 17.01 4.08 21.37
N ALA A 116 15.87 3.45 21.69
CA ALA A 116 15.76 2.00 21.76
C ALA A 116 16.03 1.34 20.40
N GLN A 117 15.49 1.89 19.31
CA GLN A 117 15.76 1.41 17.95
C GLN A 117 17.23 1.60 17.56
N ARG A 118 17.85 2.74 17.91
CA ARG A 118 19.29 2.96 17.70
C ARG A 118 20.14 1.94 18.45
N ARG A 119 19.77 1.63 19.70
CA ARG A 119 20.50 0.64 20.50
C ARG A 119 20.39 -0.75 19.92
N ASN A 120 19.20 -1.17 19.51
CA ASN A 120 18.99 -2.48 18.88
C ASN A 120 19.77 -2.58 17.54
N LEU A 121 19.73 -1.52 16.71
CA LEU A 121 20.52 -1.46 15.49
C LEU A 121 22.02 -1.54 15.79
N GLY A 122 22.49 -0.85 16.83
CA GLY A 122 23.88 -0.91 17.27
C GLY A 122 24.31 -2.31 17.68
N GLN A 123 23.47 -3.05 18.42
CA GLN A 123 23.74 -4.42 18.80
C GLN A 123 23.81 -5.36 17.58
N SER A 124 22.84 -5.26 16.67
CA SER A 124 22.85 -6.04 15.43
C SER A 124 24.05 -5.69 14.53
N TYR A 125 24.46 -4.43 14.52
CA TYR A 125 25.66 -4.01 13.78
C TYR A 125 26.95 -4.58 14.35
N VAL A 126 27.08 -4.63 15.68
CA VAL A 126 28.23 -5.27 16.34
C VAL A 126 28.29 -6.76 16.00
N GLU A 127 27.14 -7.47 16.06
CA GLU A 127 27.07 -8.88 15.67
C GLU A 127 27.50 -9.08 14.20
N LEU A 128 27.01 -8.22 13.30
CA LEU A 128 27.40 -8.24 11.89
C LEU A 128 28.91 -8.04 11.71
N LEU A 129 29.53 -7.12 12.46
CA LEU A 129 30.97 -6.89 12.41
C LEU A 129 31.75 -8.13 12.87
N ILE A 130 31.34 -8.76 13.98
CA ILE A 130 32.01 -9.98 14.50
C ILE A 130 32.02 -11.08 13.44
N PHE A 131 30.83 -11.39 12.83
CA PHE A 131 30.75 -12.41 11.80
C PHE A 131 31.48 -12.02 10.51
N SER A 132 31.49 -10.74 10.17
CA SER A 132 32.20 -10.23 8.99
C SER A 132 33.72 -10.39 9.12
N GLU A 133 34.29 -10.01 10.26
CA GLU A 133 35.72 -10.16 10.50
C GLU A 133 36.14 -11.65 10.59
N ALA A 134 35.32 -12.49 11.20
CA ALA A 134 35.54 -13.93 11.21
C ALA A 134 35.48 -14.53 9.79
N ALA A 135 34.57 -14.07 8.96
CA ALA A 135 34.45 -14.51 7.54
C ALA A 135 35.66 -14.06 6.69
N LYS A 136 36.16 -12.84 6.91
CA LYS A 136 37.40 -12.36 6.27
C LYS A 136 38.59 -13.21 6.68
N ALA A 137 38.77 -13.46 7.98
CA ALA A 137 39.82 -14.34 8.49
C ALA A 137 39.75 -15.76 7.93
N ALA A 138 38.57 -16.26 7.63
CA ALA A 138 38.34 -17.53 6.97
C ALA A 138 38.51 -17.47 5.43
N GLY A 139 38.86 -16.32 4.86
CA GLY A 139 39.05 -16.13 3.41
C GLY A 139 37.78 -16.18 2.57
N ILE A 140 36.59 -16.07 3.20
CA ILE A 140 35.30 -16.18 2.51
C ILE A 140 35.13 -15.06 1.47
N GLU A 141 35.67 -13.88 1.73
CA GLU A 141 35.59 -12.71 0.81
C GLU A 141 36.29 -12.97 -0.53
N ASN A 142 37.26 -13.90 -0.57
CA ASN A 142 38.01 -14.26 -1.79
C ASN A 142 37.37 -15.44 -2.54
N THR A 143 36.27 -15.98 -2.05
CA THR A 143 35.58 -17.10 -2.71
C THR A 143 34.84 -16.63 -3.96
N PRO A 144 34.82 -17.43 -5.05
CA PRO A 144 34.04 -17.10 -6.26
C PRO A 144 32.56 -16.82 -5.95
N ALA A 145 31.98 -17.55 -4.99
CA ALA A 145 30.59 -17.38 -4.58
C ALA A 145 30.35 -15.98 -3.97
N PHE A 146 31.22 -15.52 -3.08
CA PHE A 146 31.09 -14.18 -2.48
C PHE A 146 31.27 -13.08 -3.54
N ILE A 147 32.30 -13.21 -4.39
CA ILE A 147 32.59 -12.24 -5.47
C ILE A 147 31.35 -12.09 -6.38
N GLU A 148 30.72 -13.20 -6.77
CA GLU A 148 29.55 -13.17 -7.65
C GLU A 148 28.33 -12.54 -6.96
N VAL A 149 28.06 -12.90 -5.69
CA VAL A 149 27.00 -12.27 -4.87
C VAL A 149 27.21 -10.76 -4.76
N MET A 150 28.43 -10.31 -4.46
CA MET A 150 28.75 -8.89 -4.36
C MET A 150 28.61 -8.15 -5.69
N ARG A 151 28.97 -8.80 -6.82
CA ARG A 151 28.75 -8.28 -8.16
C ARG A 151 27.27 -7.99 -8.42
N VAL A 152 26.40 -8.96 -8.10
CA VAL A 152 24.94 -8.83 -8.29
C VAL A 152 24.36 -7.76 -7.34
N LEU A 153 24.74 -7.77 -6.07
CA LEU A 153 24.30 -6.78 -5.09
C LEU A 153 24.70 -5.35 -5.50
N ARG A 154 25.92 -5.19 -6.02
CA ARG A 154 26.37 -3.89 -6.54
C ARG A 154 25.49 -3.40 -7.69
N MET A 155 25.21 -4.26 -8.69
CA MET A 155 24.33 -3.91 -9.81
C MET A 155 22.94 -3.54 -9.34
N LYS A 156 22.37 -4.34 -8.43
CA LYS A 156 21.04 -4.06 -7.85
C LYS A 156 21.04 -2.70 -7.14
N THR A 157 22.00 -2.47 -6.27
CA THR A 157 22.09 -1.22 -5.49
C THR A 157 22.24 0.01 -6.40
N LEU A 158 23.10 -0.06 -7.43
CA LEU A 158 23.22 1.02 -8.40
C LEU A 158 21.93 1.28 -9.16
N GLY A 159 21.25 0.23 -9.58
CA GLY A 159 19.95 0.33 -10.26
C GLY A 159 18.87 0.96 -9.36
N ASP A 160 18.80 0.55 -8.10
CA ASP A 160 17.85 1.08 -7.13
C ASP A 160 18.14 2.55 -6.81
N LEU A 161 19.40 2.92 -6.60
CA LEU A 161 19.81 4.31 -6.35
C LEU A 161 19.48 5.21 -7.54
N TYR A 162 19.70 4.74 -8.76
CA TYR A 162 19.36 5.51 -9.96
C TYR A 162 17.83 5.69 -10.11
N ARG A 163 17.04 4.63 -9.87
CA ARG A 163 15.57 4.78 -9.85
C ARG A 163 15.10 5.78 -8.80
N ASN A 164 15.69 5.73 -7.61
CA ASN A 164 15.36 6.67 -6.53
C ASN A 164 15.73 8.12 -6.93
N GLN A 165 16.90 8.33 -7.56
CA GLN A 165 17.30 9.64 -8.06
C GLN A 165 16.30 10.17 -9.09
N LEU A 166 15.86 9.33 -10.05
CA LEU A 166 14.84 9.72 -11.02
C LEU A 166 13.49 10.02 -10.35
N ALA A 167 13.11 9.22 -9.35
CA ALA A 167 11.89 9.45 -8.59
C ALA A 167 11.91 10.79 -7.85
N GLU A 168 13.02 11.14 -7.21
CA GLU A 168 13.18 12.46 -6.58
C GLU A 168 13.12 13.60 -7.60
N GLN A 169 13.79 13.43 -8.75
CA GLN A 169 13.80 14.43 -9.82
C GLN A 169 12.40 14.69 -10.40
N TYR A 170 11.56 13.66 -10.52
CA TYR A 170 10.27 13.75 -11.19
C TYR A 170 9.09 13.90 -10.21
N ARG A 171 9.31 13.76 -8.90
CA ARG A 171 8.26 13.80 -7.86
C ARG A 171 7.47 15.10 -7.87
N ASN A 172 8.14 16.21 -8.12
CA ASN A 172 7.57 17.54 -8.07
C ASN A 172 7.64 18.22 -9.44
N PRO A 173 6.69 17.95 -10.34
CA PRO A 173 6.62 18.69 -11.60
C PRO A 173 6.40 20.18 -11.35
N SER A 174 6.88 21.02 -12.27
CA SER A 174 6.67 22.46 -12.20
C SER A 174 5.18 22.82 -12.33
N GLN A 175 4.80 23.98 -11.83
CA GLN A 175 3.43 24.49 -11.99
C GLN A 175 3.04 24.58 -13.46
N GLN A 176 3.94 24.97 -14.34
CA GLN A 176 3.72 25.05 -15.79
C GLN A 176 3.39 23.67 -16.40
N GLU A 177 4.14 22.62 -16.01
CA GLU A 177 3.88 21.26 -16.49
C GLU A 177 2.50 20.75 -16.05
N ILE A 178 2.07 21.11 -14.84
CA ILE A 178 0.74 20.77 -14.33
C ILE A 178 -0.36 21.47 -15.14
N GLU A 179 -0.19 22.77 -15.40
CA GLU A 179 -1.15 23.55 -16.18
C GLU A 179 -1.23 23.08 -17.63
N ASP A 180 -0.09 22.80 -18.25
CA ASP A 180 -0.04 22.30 -19.63
C ASP A 180 -0.67 20.93 -19.74
N TYR A 181 -0.43 20.03 -18.76
CA TYR A 181 -1.09 18.74 -18.70
C TYR A 181 -2.61 18.89 -18.56
N TYR A 182 -3.07 19.77 -17.67
CA TYR A 182 -4.49 20.03 -17.45
C TYR A 182 -5.15 20.56 -18.72
N LYS A 183 -4.55 21.56 -19.39
CA LYS A 183 -5.06 22.13 -20.66
C LYS A 183 -5.15 21.09 -21.75
N ALA A 184 -4.13 20.23 -21.88
CA ALA A 184 -4.08 19.20 -22.92
C ALA A 184 -5.01 18.00 -22.65
N ASN A 185 -5.56 17.86 -21.44
CA ASN A 185 -6.34 16.69 -21.03
C ASN A 185 -7.64 17.08 -20.31
N GLN A 186 -8.23 18.22 -20.63
CA GLN A 186 -9.44 18.72 -19.96
C GLN A 186 -10.61 17.73 -20.00
N ASP A 187 -10.73 17.00 -21.11
CA ASP A 187 -11.71 15.95 -21.31
C ASP A 187 -11.63 14.85 -20.22
N LYS A 188 -10.44 14.48 -19.77
CA LYS A 188 -10.26 13.49 -18.70
C LYS A 188 -10.76 13.96 -17.33
N PHE A 189 -10.89 15.25 -17.15
CA PHE A 189 -11.37 15.89 -15.92
C PHE A 189 -12.84 16.32 -16.01
N GLU A 190 -13.49 16.04 -17.15
CA GLU A 190 -14.92 16.21 -17.31
C GLU A 190 -15.67 15.21 -16.44
N GLY A 191 -16.72 15.67 -15.77
CA GLY A 191 -17.64 14.87 -15.00
C GLY A 191 -19.09 15.22 -15.35
N ALA A 192 -19.97 14.25 -15.24
CA ALA A 192 -21.40 14.41 -15.38
C ALA A 192 -22.08 14.20 -14.04
N LYS A 193 -22.92 15.13 -13.62
CA LYS A 193 -23.85 14.92 -12.50
C LYS A 193 -24.99 14.05 -13.01
N LEU A 194 -25.22 12.93 -12.37
CA LEU A 194 -26.14 11.89 -12.83
C LEU A 194 -27.16 11.52 -11.78
N THR A 195 -28.37 11.29 -12.23
CA THR A 195 -29.36 10.50 -11.51
C THR A 195 -29.68 9.23 -12.29
N ARG A 196 -30.00 8.14 -11.57
CA ARG A 196 -30.26 6.84 -12.17
C ARG A 196 -31.43 6.15 -11.46
N ILE A 197 -32.35 5.59 -12.25
CA ILE A 197 -33.37 4.65 -11.80
C ILE A 197 -32.89 3.24 -12.14
N PHE A 198 -33.05 2.33 -11.20
CA PHE A 198 -32.76 0.90 -11.37
C PHE A 198 -34.04 0.08 -11.28
N ILE A 199 -34.31 -0.71 -12.30
CA ILE A 199 -35.46 -1.64 -12.36
C ILE A 199 -34.89 -3.03 -12.61
N PRO A 200 -34.98 -3.99 -11.65
CA PRO A 200 -34.50 -5.37 -11.86
C PRO A 200 -35.19 -6.03 -13.04
N LYS A 201 -34.46 -6.82 -13.84
CA LYS A 201 -35.04 -7.66 -14.92
C LYS A 201 -35.79 -8.87 -14.41
N ASN A 202 -35.32 -9.41 -13.29
CA ASN A 202 -35.89 -10.56 -12.65
C ASN A 202 -36.52 -10.17 -11.31
N ASP A 203 -37.60 -10.89 -10.92
CA ASP A 203 -38.16 -10.68 -9.59
C ASP A 203 -37.11 -10.86 -8.52
N PRO A 204 -36.85 -9.83 -7.68
CA PRO A 204 -35.86 -9.91 -6.62
C PRO A 204 -36.29 -10.80 -5.45
N ASP A 205 -37.54 -11.24 -5.37
CA ASP A 205 -37.99 -12.21 -4.35
C ASP A 205 -37.55 -13.63 -4.73
N PRO A 206 -36.61 -14.24 -4.00
CA PRO A 206 -36.14 -15.58 -4.28
C PRO A 206 -37.22 -16.62 -4.08
N GLN A 207 -38.25 -16.32 -3.26
CA GLN A 207 -39.39 -17.23 -2.93
C GLN A 207 -40.56 -17.04 -3.87
N ALA A 208 -40.51 -16.16 -4.86
CA ALA A 208 -41.58 -15.97 -5.82
C ALA A 208 -41.82 -17.24 -6.64
N SER A 209 -43.11 -17.60 -6.86
CA SER A 209 -43.48 -18.75 -7.70
C SER A 209 -43.03 -18.54 -9.16
N ALA A 210 -42.95 -19.62 -9.93
CA ALA A 210 -42.61 -19.60 -11.35
C ALA A 210 -43.53 -18.68 -12.17
N GLU A 211 -44.83 -18.71 -11.85
CA GLU A 211 -45.86 -17.88 -12.50
C GLU A 211 -45.60 -16.39 -12.22
N LYS A 212 -45.33 -16.03 -10.95
CA LYS A 212 -44.99 -14.66 -10.56
C LYS A 212 -43.70 -14.16 -11.25
N LYS A 213 -42.68 -15.01 -11.30
CA LYS A 213 -41.41 -14.66 -12.01
C LYS A 213 -41.67 -14.41 -13.50
N THR A 214 -42.49 -15.22 -14.13
CA THR A 214 -42.85 -15.05 -15.55
C THR A 214 -43.69 -13.80 -15.78
N GLU A 215 -44.65 -13.48 -14.91
CA GLU A 215 -45.43 -12.25 -14.97
C GLU A 215 -44.54 -11.02 -14.77
N TYR A 216 -43.65 -11.06 -13.78
CA TYR A 216 -42.67 -10.01 -13.53
C TYR A 216 -41.79 -9.72 -14.76
N GLN A 217 -41.23 -10.75 -15.40
CA GLN A 217 -40.39 -10.63 -16.59
C GLN A 217 -41.14 -10.00 -17.78
N LYS A 218 -42.46 -10.21 -17.91
CA LYS A 218 -43.31 -9.57 -18.93
C LYS A 218 -43.60 -8.09 -18.59
N LYS A 219 -43.75 -7.78 -17.30
CA LYS A 219 -44.16 -6.46 -16.82
C LYS A 219 -43.00 -5.51 -16.66
N ALA A 220 -41.83 -5.98 -16.26
CA ALA A 220 -40.67 -5.16 -15.98
C ALA A 220 -40.20 -4.26 -17.18
N PRO A 221 -40.14 -4.77 -18.43
CA PRO A 221 -39.80 -3.94 -19.57
C PRO A 221 -40.83 -2.84 -19.82
N GLN A 222 -42.15 -3.13 -19.67
CA GLN A 222 -43.21 -2.15 -19.86
C GLN A 222 -43.14 -1.02 -18.82
N VAL A 223 -42.87 -1.39 -17.56
CA VAL A 223 -42.64 -0.41 -16.50
C VAL A 223 -41.38 0.43 -16.81
N ALA A 224 -40.31 -0.19 -17.30
CA ALA A 224 -39.11 0.55 -17.68
C ALA A 224 -39.37 1.54 -18.82
N ASP A 225 -40.19 1.19 -19.81
CA ASP A 225 -40.61 2.06 -20.91
C ASP A 225 -41.43 3.26 -20.40
N ASP A 226 -42.44 3.02 -19.53
CA ASP A 226 -43.22 4.09 -18.92
C ASP A 226 -42.36 5.03 -18.08
N ILE A 227 -41.54 4.48 -17.21
CA ILE A 227 -40.68 5.27 -16.33
C ILE A 227 -39.67 6.10 -17.16
N GLN A 228 -39.10 5.56 -18.23
CA GLN A 228 -38.23 6.30 -19.13
C GLN A 228 -38.98 7.46 -19.79
N ALA A 229 -40.19 7.23 -20.29
CA ALA A 229 -40.99 8.26 -20.94
C ALA A 229 -41.38 9.39 -19.97
N ARG A 230 -41.68 9.05 -18.72
CA ARG A 230 -41.98 10.03 -17.66
C ARG A 230 -40.74 10.79 -17.20
N ALA A 231 -39.61 10.11 -17.07
CA ALA A 231 -38.33 10.73 -16.76
C ALA A 231 -37.92 11.76 -17.84
N ALA A 232 -38.12 11.41 -19.12
CA ALA A 232 -37.88 12.32 -20.26
C ALA A 232 -38.78 13.55 -20.24
N LYS A 233 -39.94 13.50 -19.58
CA LYS A 233 -40.83 14.66 -19.39
C LYS A 233 -40.42 15.50 -18.16
N GLY A 234 -39.36 15.12 -17.45
CA GLY A 234 -38.82 15.86 -16.32
C GLY A 234 -39.43 15.52 -14.96
N GLU A 235 -40.15 14.39 -14.82
CA GLU A 235 -40.65 13.96 -13.51
C GLU A 235 -39.50 13.65 -12.56
N ASP A 236 -39.78 13.73 -11.27
CA ASP A 236 -38.79 13.51 -10.20
C ASP A 236 -38.30 12.05 -10.22
N MET A 237 -36.98 11.86 -10.38
CA MET A 237 -36.33 10.55 -10.50
C MET A 237 -36.51 9.68 -9.26
N SER A 238 -36.52 10.28 -8.07
CA SER A 238 -36.69 9.56 -6.82
C SER A 238 -38.14 9.07 -6.65
N LYS A 239 -39.11 9.88 -7.10
CA LYS A 239 -40.50 9.46 -7.15
C LYS A 239 -40.69 8.34 -8.16
N LEU A 240 -40.14 8.49 -9.37
CA LEU A 240 -40.22 7.47 -10.43
C LEU A 240 -39.59 6.14 -10.01
N GLN A 241 -38.51 6.18 -9.26
CA GLN A 241 -37.89 4.97 -8.69
C GLN A 241 -38.85 4.23 -7.75
N LYS A 242 -39.59 4.96 -6.89
CA LYS A 242 -40.60 4.40 -6.00
C LYS A 242 -41.80 3.87 -6.77
N ASP A 243 -42.27 4.63 -7.78
CA ASP A 243 -43.38 4.23 -8.64
C ASP A 243 -43.10 2.91 -9.36
N ALA A 244 -41.84 2.77 -9.90
CA ALA A 244 -41.43 1.51 -10.54
C ALA A 244 -41.46 0.33 -9.61
N TYR A 245 -40.97 0.48 -8.38
CA TYR A 245 -40.95 -0.57 -7.37
C TYR A 245 -42.38 -0.93 -6.93
N THR A 246 -43.24 0.07 -6.78
CA THR A 246 -44.67 -0.14 -6.46
C THR A 246 -45.41 -0.87 -7.61
N ALA A 247 -45.17 -0.42 -8.85
CA ALA A 247 -45.79 -1.05 -10.03
C ALA A 247 -45.40 -2.53 -10.19
N LEU A 248 -44.18 -2.89 -9.81
CA LEU A 248 -43.65 -4.24 -9.88
C LEU A 248 -43.84 -5.04 -8.58
N ALA A 249 -44.54 -4.46 -7.57
CA ALA A 249 -44.76 -5.06 -6.25
C ALA A 249 -43.45 -5.52 -5.56
N ILE A 250 -42.34 -4.77 -5.76
CA ILE A 250 -41.05 -5.04 -5.12
C ILE A 250 -41.10 -4.55 -3.68
N ALA A 251 -40.94 -5.45 -2.71
CA ALA A 251 -41.00 -5.14 -1.29
C ALA A 251 -39.70 -4.52 -0.78
N ALA A 252 -38.56 -4.65 -1.50
CA ALA A 252 -37.28 -4.12 -1.12
C ALA A 252 -37.26 -2.57 -1.19
N THR A 253 -36.47 -1.96 -0.33
CA THR A 253 -36.25 -0.51 -0.38
C THR A 253 -35.58 -0.12 -1.69
N PRO A 254 -36.12 0.86 -2.44
CA PRO A 254 -35.50 1.33 -3.67
C PRO A 254 -34.11 1.93 -3.42
N PRO A 255 -33.14 1.70 -4.32
CA PRO A 255 -31.84 2.35 -4.21
C PRO A 255 -31.94 3.85 -4.39
N THR A 256 -30.95 4.60 -3.89
CA THR A 256 -30.82 6.05 -4.16
C THR A 256 -30.66 6.30 -5.66
N THR A 257 -31.31 7.33 -6.16
CA THR A 257 -31.23 7.74 -7.55
C THR A 257 -30.06 8.68 -7.82
N ASP A 258 -29.62 9.46 -6.84
CA ASP A 258 -28.51 10.39 -6.99
C ASP A 258 -27.17 9.62 -6.99
N LEU A 259 -26.46 9.71 -8.12
CA LEU A 259 -25.10 9.17 -8.27
C LEU A 259 -24.01 10.22 -8.03
N GLY A 260 -24.40 11.49 -7.83
CA GLY A 260 -23.48 12.61 -7.70
C GLY A 260 -22.72 12.90 -9.00
N LEU A 261 -21.50 13.39 -8.85
CA LEU A 261 -20.62 13.70 -9.98
C LEU A 261 -19.80 12.48 -10.37
N ALA A 262 -20.09 11.91 -11.51
CA ALA A 262 -19.34 10.80 -12.11
C ALA A 262 -18.33 11.31 -13.12
N ARG A 263 -17.06 11.04 -12.92
CA ARG A 263 -15.98 11.43 -13.83
C ARG A 263 -15.81 10.40 -14.96
N ARG A 264 -15.18 10.81 -16.06
CA ARG A 264 -14.75 9.88 -17.11
C ARG A 264 -13.89 8.75 -16.51
N GLY A 265 -14.05 7.54 -17.03
CA GLY A 265 -13.41 6.32 -16.51
C GLY A 265 -14.16 5.66 -15.35
N THR A 266 -15.30 6.22 -14.89
CA THR A 266 -16.12 5.63 -13.82
C THR A 266 -17.02 4.50 -14.32
N PHE A 267 -17.51 4.60 -15.56
CA PHE A 267 -18.44 3.66 -16.17
C PHE A 267 -17.78 2.82 -17.26
N PRO A 268 -18.36 1.67 -17.61
CA PRO A 268 -17.97 0.94 -18.81
C PRO A 268 -18.02 1.82 -20.06
N PRO A 269 -17.12 1.62 -21.04
CA PRO A 269 -16.96 2.53 -22.18
C PRO A 269 -18.25 2.87 -22.93
N LYS A 270 -19.15 1.88 -23.11
CA LYS A 270 -20.43 2.08 -23.79
C LYS A 270 -21.35 3.05 -23.02
N ILE A 271 -21.47 2.88 -21.73
CA ILE A 271 -22.31 3.73 -20.86
C ILE A 271 -21.68 5.11 -20.76
N GLU A 272 -20.36 5.19 -20.63
CA GLU A 272 -19.64 6.45 -20.59
C GLU A 272 -19.85 7.26 -21.86
N GLN A 273 -19.79 6.63 -23.02
CA GLN A 273 -20.06 7.28 -24.29
C GLN A 273 -21.48 7.89 -24.33
N GLU A 274 -22.49 7.14 -23.88
CA GLU A 274 -23.88 7.63 -23.77
C GLU A 274 -23.98 8.83 -22.83
N ILE A 275 -23.42 8.73 -21.62
CA ILE A 275 -23.43 9.80 -20.61
C ILE A 275 -22.86 11.09 -21.19
N PHE A 276 -21.70 11.01 -21.84
CA PHE A 276 -21.01 12.22 -22.34
C PHE A 276 -21.51 12.70 -23.70
N SER A 277 -22.29 11.91 -24.46
CA SER A 277 -22.98 12.36 -25.68
C SER A 277 -24.26 13.13 -25.37
N HIS A 278 -24.97 12.79 -24.29
CA HIS A 278 -26.23 13.43 -23.93
C HIS A 278 -26.02 14.82 -23.30
N LYS A 279 -27.00 15.73 -23.53
CA LYS A 279 -27.01 17.05 -22.90
C LYS A 279 -27.63 17.01 -21.51
N ALA A 280 -27.46 18.10 -20.76
CA ALA A 280 -28.14 18.29 -19.48
C ALA A 280 -29.68 18.22 -19.67
N GLY A 281 -30.36 17.46 -18.82
CA GLY A 281 -31.76 17.16 -18.85
C GLY A 281 -32.15 15.95 -19.69
N GLU A 282 -31.30 15.44 -20.56
CA GLU A 282 -31.60 14.29 -21.41
C GLU A 282 -31.53 12.97 -20.62
N VAL A 283 -32.42 12.06 -21.03
CA VAL A 283 -32.62 10.73 -20.42
C VAL A 283 -32.31 9.64 -21.43
N PHE A 284 -31.54 8.65 -21.04
CA PHE A 284 -31.30 7.45 -21.83
C PHE A 284 -31.42 6.19 -20.96
N ARG A 285 -31.62 5.04 -21.61
CA ARG A 285 -31.69 3.73 -20.95
C ARG A 285 -30.55 2.83 -21.40
N SER A 286 -29.99 2.10 -20.43
CA SER A 286 -29.08 1.00 -20.68
C SER A 286 -29.70 -0.30 -20.14
N ASP A 287 -29.79 -1.30 -21.00
CA ASP A 287 -30.34 -2.60 -20.66
C ASP A 287 -29.20 -3.54 -20.29
N GLU A 288 -28.94 -3.67 -18.98
CA GLU A 288 -27.87 -4.51 -18.46
C GLU A 288 -28.36 -5.91 -18.09
N ALA A 289 -27.45 -6.83 -17.78
CA ALA A 289 -27.82 -8.21 -17.42
C ALA A 289 -28.73 -8.25 -16.18
N THR A 290 -28.50 -7.37 -15.20
CA THR A 290 -29.18 -7.34 -13.90
C THR A 290 -30.47 -6.51 -13.92
N GLY A 291 -30.59 -5.53 -14.82
CA GLY A 291 -31.73 -4.60 -14.80
C GLY A 291 -31.72 -3.57 -15.92
N TYR A 292 -32.79 -2.79 -15.94
CA TYR A 292 -32.93 -1.59 -16.74
C TYR A 292 -32.41 -0.41 -15.95
N MET A 293 -31.42 0.28 -16.49
CA MET A 293 -30.83 1.50 -15.93
C MET A 293 -31.31 2.69 -16.73
N ILE A 294 -32.07 3.60 -16.10
CA ILE A 294 -32.53 4.83 -16.73
C ILE A 294 -31.74 5.97 -16.14
N TYR A 295 -30.88 6.57 -16.94
CA TYR A 295 -29.99 7.66 -16.55
C TYR A 295 -30.57 9.01 -17.01
N ARG A 296 -30.41 10.02 -16.18
CA ARG A 296 -30.57 11.43 -16.56
C ARG A 296 -29.26 12.16 -16.30
N VAL A 297 -28.80 12.91 -17.31
CA VAL A 297 -27.65 13.79 -17.19
C VAL A 297 -28.12 15.11 -16.61
N ASP A 298 -27.87 15.37 -15.32
CA ASP A 298 -28.34 16.61 -14.66
C ASP A 298 -27.44 17.81 -14.98
N GLY A 299 -26.20 17.57 -15.40
CA GLY A 299 -25.25 18.60 -15.81
C GLY A 299 -23.88 18.02 -16.12
N LYS A 300 -23.02 18.83 -16.71
CA LYS A 300 -21.62 18.49 -16.95
C LYS A 300 -20.73 19.60 -16.41
N GLN A 301 -19.59 19.23 -15.88
CA GLN A 301 -18.59 20.18 -15.41
C GLN A 301 -17.19 19.60 -15.51
N THR A 302 -16.21 20.45 -15.76
CA THR A 302 -14.80 20.07 -15.69
C THR A 302 -14.29 20.34 -14.28
N SER A 303 -13.63 19.36 -13.65
CA SER A 303 -13.05 19.52 -12.33
C SER A 303 -11.98 20.62 -12.36
N PRO A 304 -12.01 21.62 -11.46
CA PRO A 304 -11.00 22.68 -11.41
C PRO A 304 -9.59 22.11 -11.19
N LEU A 305 -8.59 22.78 -11.75
CA LEU A 305 -7.18 22.37 -11.65
C LEU A 305 -6.76 22.07 -10.21
N GLU A 306 -7.13 22.92 -9.27
CA GLU A 306 -6.75 22.75 -7.84
C GLU A 306 -7.26 21.44 -7.25
N THR A 307 -8.44 20.97 -7.68
CA THR A 307 -9.03 19.71 -7.21
C THR A 307 -8.30 18.48 -7.76
N VAL A 308 -7.75 18.58 -8.96
CA VAL A 308 -7.10 17.46 -9.67
C VAL A 308 -5.58 17.55 -9.72
N LYS A 309 -5.01 18.59 -9.10
CA LYS A 309 -3.57 18.87 -9.12
C LYS A 309 -2.72 17.70 -8.60
N ALA A 310 -3.13 17.08 -7.50
CA ALA A 310 -2.42 15.92 -6.95
C ALA A 310 -2.42 14.71 -7.91
N GLU A 311 -3.56 14.48 -8.57
CA GLU A 311 -3.71 13.42 -9.58
C GLU A 311 -2.83 13.70 -10.80
N ILE A 312 -2.83 14.94 -11.28
CA ILE A 312 -1.99 15.37 -12.41
C ILE A 312 -0.51 15.20 -12.07
N THR A 313 -0.10 15.61 -10.87
CA THR A 313 1.27 15.45 -10.38
C THR A 313 1.72 13.98 -10.45
N GLN A 314 0.89 13.07 -9.96
CA GLN A 314 1.18 11.64 -10.02
C GLN A 314 1.19 11.10 -11.46
N GLN A 315 0.33 11.61 -12.32
CA GLN A 315 0.28 11.18 -13.71
C GLN A 315 1.52 11.62 -14.49
N ILE A 316 1.96 12.88 -14.31
CA ILE A 316 3.20 13.39 -14.91
C ILE A 316 4.41 12.59 -14.39
N PHE A 317 4.47 12.32 -13.09
CA PHE A 317 5.51 11.47 -12.50
C PHE A 317 5.58 10.10 -13.18
N ARG A 318 4.43 9.40 -13.30
CA ARG A 318 4.37 8.09 -13.97
C ARG A 318 4.83 8.16 -15.42
N GLN A 319 4.35 9.15 -16.17
CA GLN A 319 4.73 9.33 -17.58
C GLN A 319 6.24 9.58 -17.74
N LYS A 320 6.84 10.42 -16.89
CA LYS A 320 8.29 10.69 -16.94
C LYS A 320 9.11 9.43 -16.60
N MET A 321 8.70 8.69 -15.56
CA MET A 321 9.35 7.43 -15.18
C MET A 321 9.24 6.37 -16.29
N GLU A 322 8.07 6.23 -16.88
CA GLU A 322 7.84 5.30 -18.00
C GLU A 322 8.63 5.69 -19.24
N ALA A 323 8.62 6.97 -19.61
CA ALA A 323 9.37 7.49 -20.75
C ALA A 323 10.86 7.24 -20.58
N LYS A 324 11.42 7.50 -19.37
CA LYS A 324 12.83 7.22 -19.08
C LYS A 324 13.17 5.74 -19.10
N THR A 325 12.29 4.91 -18.56
CA THR A 325 12.46 3.45 -18.61
C THR A 325 12.44 2.95 -20.06
N LYS A 326 11.52 3.46 -20.87
CA LYS A 326 11.43 3.11 -22.29
C LYS A 326 12.67 3.58 -23.06
N GLU A 327 13.16 4.80 -22.81
CA GLU A 327 14.40 5.33 -23.39
C GLU A 327 15.58 4.40 -23.11
N LEU A 328 15.79 4.02 -21.83
CA LEU A 328 16.89 3.12 -21.43
C LEU A 328 16.77 1.74 -22.07
N ASN A 329 15.55 1.19 -22.09
CA ASN A 329 15.31 -0.15 -22.66
C ASN A 329 15.45 -0.17 -24.19
N SER A 330 15.07 0.91 -24.88
CA SER A 330 15.15 0.98 -26.34
C SER A 330 16.58 0.99 -26.89
N ALA A 331 17.54 1.37 -26.05
CA ALA A 331 18.97 1.37 -26.39
C ALA A 331 19.62 0.00 -26.22
N VAL A 332 18.89 -1.00 -25.70
CA VAL A 332 19.44 -2.34 -25.37
C VAL A 332 18.61 -3.43 -26.04
N HIS A 333 19.30 -4.33 -26.71
CA HIS A 333 18.70 -5.56 -27.25
C HIS A 333 19.27 -6.76 -26.49
N ALA A 334 18.41 -7.61 -25.95
CA ALA A 334 18.79 -8.83 -25.26
C ALA A 334 18.28 -10.05 -26.04
N GLU A 335 19.17 -10.96 -26.36
CA GLU A 335 18.84 -12.26 -26.95
C GLU A 335 18.93 -13.34 -25.87
N TYR A 336 17.97 -14.24 -25.85
CA TYR A 336 17.89 -15.33 -24.88
C TYR A 336 18.02 -16.67 -25.63
N ASP A 337 19.00 -17.49 -25.23
CA ASP A 337 19.15 -18.83 -25.79
C ASP A 337 17.98 -19.73 -25.35
N GLU A 338 17.13 -20.14 -26.29
CA GLU A 338 15.92 -20.93 -26.01
C GLU A 338 16.22 -22.33 -25.46
N LYS A 339 17.39 -22.86 -25.68
CA LYS A 339 17.79 -24.16 -25.12
C LYS A 339 18.04 -24.06 -23.62
N TYR A 340 18.48 -22.88 -23.16
CA TYR A 340 18.78 -22.62 -21.76
C TYR A 340 17.57 -22.06 -21.01
N PHE A 341 16.88 -21.09 -21.60
CA PHE A 341 15.76 -20.37 -20.95
C PHE A 341 14.38 -20.97 -21.26
N GLY A 342 14.29 -21.84 -22.26
CA GLY A 342 13.03 -22.31 -22.84
C GLY A 342 12.38 -21.26 -23.75
N PRO A 343 11.30 -21.63 -24.45
CA PRO A 343 10.57 -20.69 -25.30
C PRO A 343 9.96 -19.54 -24.47
N PRO A 344 9.75 -18.36 -25.08
CA PRO A 344 9.08 -17.24 -24.42
C PRO A 344 7.76 -17.69 -23.79
N ALA A 345 7.52 -17.29 -22.54
CA ALA A 345 6.25 -17.58 -21.89
C ALA A 345 5.11 -16.99 -22.73
N ALA A 346 4.10 -17.80 -23.04
CA ALA A 346 2.89 -17.30 -23.69
C ALA A 346 2.30 -16.16 -22.83
N PRO A 347 1.78 -15.08 -23.44
CA PRO A 347 1.13 -14.02 -22.71
C PRO A 347 0.09 -14.62 -21.76
N LEU A 348 0.17 -14.26 -20.47
CA LEU A 348 -0.82 -14.71 -19.48
C LEU A 348 -2.20 -14.27 -19.98
N GLN A 349 -2.94 -15.20 -20.58
CA GLN A 349 -4.36 -15.02 -20.81
C GLN A 349 -5.01 -15.06 -19.41
N LEU A 350 -5.30 -13.87 -18.86
CA LEU A 350 -6.18 -13.77 -17.70
C LEU A 350 -7.50 -14.41 -18.12
N LYS A 351 -7.74 -15.65 -17.64
CA LYS A 351 -9.07 -16.24 -17.78
C LYS A 351 -10.06 -15.23 -17.19
N PRO A 352 -11.14 -14.89 -17.91
CA PRO A 352 -12.19 -14.08 -17.32
C PRO A 352 -12.64 -14.75 -16.01
N PRO A 353 -12.99 -13.96 -14.98
CA PRO A 353 -13.47 -14.51 -13.71
C PRO A 353 -14.61 -15.48 -14.00
N VAL A 354 -14.47 -16.69 -13.50
CA VAL A 354 -15.55 -17.70 -13.58
C VAL A 354 -16.74 -17.12 -12.83
N PRO A 355 -17.92 -17.00 -13.47
CA PRO A 355 -19.11 -16.54 -12.77
C PRO A 355 -19.36 -17.45 -11.56
N PRO A 356 -19.83 -16.90 -10.42
CA PRO A 356 -20.12 -17.71 -9.25
C PRO A 356 -21.09 -18.83 -9.63
N ASN A 357 -20.73 -20.05 -9.25
CA ASN A 357 -21.56 -21.23 -9.48
C ASN A 357 -22.90 -21.02 -8.75
N PRO A 358 -24.05 -21.06 -9.44
CA PRO A 358 -25.35 -20.83 -8.82
C PRO A 358 -25.78 -21.92 -7.83
N ASP A 359 -25.01 -23.02 -7.68
CA ASP A 359 -25.34 -24.19 -6.85
C ASP A 359 -24.50 -24.28 -5.55
N ARG A 360 -24.05 -23.15 -4.99
CA ARG A 360 -23.46 -23.14 -3.65
C ARG A 360 -24.07 -22.08 -2.77
#